data_4ea42bb922eccaea3981bf3e973a3842
#
_entry.id   4ea42bb922eccaea3981bf3e973a3842
#
_cell.length_a   1.000
_cell.length_b   1.000
_cell.length_c   1.000
_cell.angle_alpha   90.00
_cell.angle_beta   90.00
_cell.angle_gamma   90.00
#
_symmetry.space_group_name_H-M   'P 1'
#
loop_
_entity.id
_entity.type
_entity.pdbx_description
1 polymer ?
#
loop_
_entity_poly.entity_id
_entity_poly.type
_entity_poly.pdbx_seq_one_letter_code
_entity_poly.pdbx_strand_id
1 'polypeptide(L)'
;MGTLKHPLVEDRMISGEGTPEFMWLEAFKKNPLDRLNLKLFQSKRVVIVAPHPDDEVLGCGGFMQQLVEQNCHIVIFAVSNGTQSHPHSVKYTPDQLNDLRPQETLAALNTLGISAFSERIGLNLMDGQIHLQTDQLNQALSQIVQPQDILICSYALDGHPDHEAVGKTVQAFAEARNLLCLHVLIWAWHWAEPFDTRINWSKAKAYALTENQLIKKHQAVMQFKTQLEADESTGNSAVLSSSAISRLLMPYEVYLSDSFSCVF
;
A
#
# COMPACT_ATOMS: atom_id res chain seq x y z
N MET A 1 14.62 27.54 -6.76
CA MET A 1 15.05 26.21 -7.22
C MET A 1 13.79 25.47 -7.63
N GLY A 2 13.65 25.13 -8.90
CA GLY A 2 12.40 24.56 -9.41
C GLY A 2 12.19 23.15 -8.87
N THR A 3 11.05 22.92 -8.31
CA THR A 3 10.51 21.59 -8.06
C THR A 3 10.55 20.83 -9.38
N LEU A 4 11.30 19.74 -9.43
CA LEU A 4 11.26 18.79 -10.54
C LEU A 4 9.82 18.28 -10.63
N LYS A 5 9.04 18.86 -11.53
CA LYS A 5 7.71 18.35 -11.87
C LYS A 5 7.92 16.99 -12.51
N HIS A 6 7.48 15.93 -11.84
CA HIS A 6 7.42 14.60 -12.42
C HIS A 6 6.34 14.58 -13.51
N PRO A 7 6.68 14.42 -14.79
CA PRO A 7 5.72 14.53 -15.89
C PRO A 7 4.69 13.37 -15.94
N LEU A 8 4.75 12.41 -15.02
CA LEU A 8 3.93 11.19 -15.07
C LEU A 8 2.66 11.22 -14.20
N VAL A 9 2.45 12.25 -13.39
CA VAL A 9 1.33 12.31 -12.42
C VAL A 9 0.51 13.60 -12.47
N GLU A 10 0.64 14.41 -13.52
CA GLU A 10 -0.04 15.74 -13.59
C GLU A 10 -1.57 15.68 -13.49
N ASP A 11 -2.18 14.54 -13.81
CA ASP A 11 -3.63 14.31 -13.75
C ASP A 11 -4.09 13.53 -12.51
N ARG A 12 -3.17 13.12 -11.62
CA ARG A 12 -3.41 12.33 -10.39
C ARG A 12 -2.83 13.04 -9.18
N MET A 13 -3.36 14.21 -8.87
CA MET A 13 -2.87 15.04 -7.79
C MET A 13 -3.24 14.48 -6.42
N ILE A 14 -2.25 14.34 -5.54
CA ILE A 14 -2.41 13.87 -4.16
C ILE A 14 -2.43 15.01 -3.13
N SER A 15 -2.61 16.26 -3.60
CA SER A 15 -2.70 17.45 -2.77
C SER A 15 -4.16 17.88 -2.57
N GLY A 16 -4.43 18.59 -1.47
CA GLY A 16 -5.79 19.05 -1.11
C GLY A 16 -6.58 17.98 -0.34
N GLU A 17 -7.91 18.13 -0.32
CA GLU A 17 -8.79 17.24 0.46
C GLU A 17 -9.08 15.90 -0.23
N GLY A 18 -9.01 15.88 -1.56
CA GLY A 18 -9.34 14.70 -2.37
C GLY A 18 -10.82 14.31 -2.31
N THR A 19 -11.15 13.17 -2.92
CA THR A 19 -12.50 12.62 -2.96
C THR A 19 -12.96 12.19 -1.56
N PRO A 20 -14.07 12.69 -1.03
CA PRO A 20 -14.53 12.35 0.30
C PRO A 20 -14.90 10.86 0.44
N GLU A 21 -14.61 10.26 1.59
CA GLU A 21 -14.90 8.86 1.91
C GLU A 21 -16.35 8.48 1.63
N PHE A 22 -17.32 9.31 2.03
CA PHE A 22 -18.74 9.00 1.88
C PHE A 22 -19.16 8.78 0.42
N MET A 23 -18.48 9.43 -0.54
CA MET A 23 -18.75 9.23 -1.97
C MET A 23 -18.40 7.80 -2.40
N TRP A 24 -17.30 7.26 -1.90
CA TRP A 24 -16.90 5.87 -2.14
C TRP A 24 -17.89 4.89 -1.52
N LEU A 25 -18.27 5.12 -0.25
CA LEU A 25 -19.23 4.28 0.47
C LEU A 25 -20.59 4.23 -0.23
N GLU A 26 -21.11 5.38 -0.67
CA GLU A 26 -22.38 5.45 -1.41
C GLU A 26 -22.30 4.78 -2.78
N ALA A 27 -21.20 4.99 -3.51
CA ALA A 27 -20.99 4.43 -4.82
C ALA A 27 -20.95 2.90 -4.79
N PHE A 28 -20.19 2.30 -3.87
CA PHE A 28 -20.09 0.86 -3.74
C PHE A 28 -21.30 0.22 -3.06
N LYS A 29 -22.09 0.99 -2.30
CA LYS A 29 -23.41 0.55 -1.85
C LYS A 29 -24.38 0.41 -3.01
N LYS A 30 -24.33 1.32 -3.99
CA LYS A 30 -25.21 1.29 -5.19
C LYS A 30 -24.73 0.26 -6.22
N ASN A 31 -23.44 0.17 -6.42
CA ASN A 31 -22.80 -0.73 -7.39
C ASN A 31 -21.69 -1.51 -6.67
N PRO A 32 -22.04 -2.58 -5.95
CA PRO A 32 -21.07 -3.34 -5.18
C PRO A 32 -20.04 -4.02 -6.08
N LEU A 33 -18.78 -3.99 -5.66
CA LEU A 33 -17.72 -4.77 -6.30
C LEU A 33 -17.89 -6.26 -5.97
N ASP A 34 -17.43 -7.10 -6.88
CA ASP A 34 -17.37 -8.54 -6.64
C ASP A 34 -16.43 -8.84 -5.45
N ARG A 35 -16.71 -9.93 -4.75
CA ARG A 35 -15.91 -10.35 -3.60
C ARG A 35 -14.59 -10.98 -4.04
N LEU A 36 -13.53 -10.70 -3.28
CA LEU A 36 -12.25 -11.38 -3.42
C LEU A 36 -12.41 -12.87 -3.05
N ASN A 37 -11.93 -13.76 -3.93
CA ASN A 37 -11.98 -15.19 -3.70
C ASN A 37 -10.87 -15.64 -2.74
N LEU A 38 -11.21 -15.86 -1.48
CA LEU A 38 -10.26 -16.24 -0.43
C LEU A 38 -9.60 -17.61 -0.64
N LYS A 39 -10.21 -18.50 -1.42
CA LYS A 39 -9.62 -19.84 -1.72
C LYS A 39 -8.30 -19.74 -2.47
N LEU A 40 -8.06 -18.65 -3.19
CA LEU A 40 -6.81 -18.40 -3.92
C LEU A 40 -5.59 -18.34 -2.99
N PHE A 41 -5.80 -17.96 -1.73
CA PHE A 41 -4.74 -17.68 -0.76
C PHE A 41 -4.44 -18.83 0.20
N GLN A 42 -5.29 -19.84 0.26
CA GLN A 42 -5.17 -20.91 1.26
C GLN A 42 -3.79 -21.56 1.25
N SER A 43 -3.08 -21.48 2.39
CA SER A 43 -1.74 -22.01 2.61
C SER A 43 -0.69 -21.49 1.61
N LYS A 44 -0.88 -20.27 1.10
CA LYS A 44 0.07 -19.62 0.19
C LYS A 44 1.05 -18.74 0.95
N ARG A 45 2.20 -18.48 0.31
CA ARG A 45 3.07 -17.40 0.70
C ARG A 45 2.64 -16.15 -0.06
N VAL A 46 2.44 -15.05 0.69
CA VAL A 46 2.00 -13.76 0.14
C VAL A 46 3.09 -12.73 0.39
N VAL A 47 3.60 -12.14 -0.68
CA VAL A 47 4.64 -11.12 -0.63
C VAL A 47 3.98 -9.76 -0.89
N ILE A 48 3.98 -8.91 0.13
CA ILE A 48 3.44 -7.55 0.07
C ILE A 48 4.61 -6.60 -0.18
N VAL A 49 4.65 -6.01 -1.36
CA VAL A 49 5.72 -5.10 -1.77
C VAL A 49 5.28 -3.67 -1.48
N ALA A 50 5.75 -3.13 -0.36
CA ALA A 50 5.37 -1.81 0.15
C ALA A 50 6.43 -0.77 -0.25
N PRO A 51 6.07 0.28 -1.01
CA PRO A 51 6.97 1.40 -1.32
C PRO A 51 7.54 2.07 -0.06
N HIS A 52 6.67 2.36 0.92
CA HIS A 52 7.02 3.03 2.17
C HIS A 52 6.48 2.25 3.37
N PRO A 53 7.07 2.46 4.56
CA PRO A 53 6.52 1.92 5.82
C PRO A 53 5.19 2.60 6.14
N ASP A 54 4.11 1.89 6.05
CA ASP A 54 2.68 2.15 6.26
C ASP A 54 1.81 1.60 5.13
N ASP A 55 2.28 1.60 3.88
CA ASP A 55 1.50 1.18 2.71
C ASP A 55 0.93 -0.24 2.84
N GLU A 56 1.69 -1.16 3.46
CA GLU A 56 1.26 -2.54 3.71
C GLU A 56 0.05 -2.61 4.65
N VAL A 57 0.00 -1.73 5.64
CA VAL A 57 -1.11 -1.67 6.62
C VAL A 57 -2.28 -0.86 6.05
N LEU A 58 -1.99 0.26 5.40
CA LEU A 58 -3.00 1.11 4.77
C LEU A 58 -3.76 0.36 3.67
N GLY A 59 -3.04 -0.35 2.80
CA GLY A 59 -3.60 -1.08 1.67
C GLY A 59 -4.26 -2.40 2.04
N CYS A 60 -3.69 -3.18 2.97
CA CYS A 60 -4.11 -4.55 3.22
C CYS A 60 -4.06 -5.00 4.69
N GLY A 61 -4.07 -4.06 5.66
CA GLY A 61 -4.03 -4.38 7.09
C GLY A 61 -5.19 -5.23 7.60
N GLY A 62 -6.38 -5.05 7.03
CA GLY A 62 -7.52 -5.91 7.32
C GLY A 62 -7.37 -7.30 6.71
N PHE A 63 -6.95 -7.37 5.46
CA PHE A 63 -6.77 -8.63 4.74
C PHE A 63 -5.59 -9.45 5.28
N MET A 64 -4.52 -8.82 5.74
CA MET A 64 -3.40 -9.54 6.38
C MET A 64 -3.87 -10.39 7.58
N GLN A 65 -4.84 -9.93 8.36
CA GLN A 65 -5.43 -10.72 9.45
C GLN A 65 -6.14 -11.96 8.90
N GLN A 66 -6.88 -11.83 7.78
CA GLN A 66 -7.53 -12.95 7.10
C GLN A 66 -6.51 -13.94 6.49
N LEU A 67 -5.41 -13.44 5.96
CA LEU A 67 -4.35 -14.29 5.42
C LEU A 67 -3.78 -15.24 6.50
N VAL A 68 -3.60 -14.76 7.72
CA VAL A 68 -3.18 -15.60 8.86
C VAL A 68 -4.23 -16.69 9.16
N GLU A 69 -5.51 -16.37 9.13
CA GLU A 69 -6.60 -17.35 9.30
C GLU A 69 -6.62 -18.39 8.17
N GLN A 70 -6.09 -18.05 6.98
CA GLN A 70 -5.92 -18.97 5.85
C GLN A 70 -4.60 -19.77 5.89
N ASN A 71 -3.87 -19.70 6.99
CA ASN A 71 -2.54 -20.32 7.15
C ASN A 71 -1.52 -19.83 6.10
N CYS A 72 -1.60 -18.58 5.70
CA CYS A 72 -0.62 -17.95 4.83
C CYS A 72 0.62 -17.53 5.61
N HIS A 73 1.78 -17.61 4.94
CA HIS A 73 2.98 -16.92 5.38
C HIS A 73 3.07 -15.57 4.67
N ILE A 74 3.24 -14.49 5.43
CA ILE A 74 3.28 -13.12 4.89
C ILE A 74 4.72 -12.63 4.88
N VAL A 75 5.15 -12.09 3.75
CA VAL A 75 6.43 -11.37 3.63
C VAL A 75 6.13 -9.92 3.32
N ILE A 76 6.51 -9.01 4.19
CA ILE A 76 6.52 -7.57 3.92
C ILE A 76 7.86 -7.22 3.29
N PHE A 77 7.84 -6.97 1.99
CA PHE A 77 9.02 -6.54 1.25
C PHE A 77 9.02 -5.01 1.18
N ALA A 78 9.71 -4.40 2.16
CA ALA A 78 9.78 -2.95 2.32
C ALA A 78 10.82 -2.37 1.38
N VAL A 79 10.37 -1.62 0.37
CA VAL A 79 11.23 -1.10 -0.70
C VAL A 79 12.10 0.04 -0.20
N SER A 80 11.53 1.01 0.50
CA SER A 80 12.26 2.10 1.15
C SER A 80 11.94 2.19 2.64
N ASN A 81 12.64 3.05 3.36
CA ASN A 81 12.30 3.41 4.74
C ASN A 81 11.61 4.78 4.85
N GLY A 82 11.18 5.38 3.72
CA GLY A 82 10.39 6.61 3.71
C GLY A 82 11.11 7.82 4.29
N THR A 83 12.42 7.94 4.05
CA THR A 83 13.29 8.93 4.69
C THR A 83 13.12 10.36 4.19
N GLN A 84 12.38 10.57 3.09
CA GLN A 84 12.14 11.88 2.49
C GLN A 84 10.75 12.46 2.82
N SER A 85 9.99 11.81 3.72
CA SER A 85 8.63 12.23 4.08
C SER A 85 8.58 13.60 4.81
N HIS A 86 9.67 14.05 5.45
CA HIS A 86 9.74 15.28 6.23
C HIS A 86 10.84 16.21 5.74
N PRO A 87 10.70 16.85 4.56
CA PRO A 87 11.73 17.75 4.03
C PRO A 87 11.94 18.94 4.96
N HIS A 88 13.20 19.25 5.24
CA HIS A 88 13.64 20.35 6.12
C HIS A 88 13.31 20.20 7.62
N SER A 89 12.79 19.06 8.06
CA SER A 89 12.54 18.79 9.46
C SER A 89 13.84 18.70 10.26
N VAL A 90 13.83 19.29 11.44
CA VAL A 90 14.88 19.07 12.46
C VAL A 90 14.44 18.07 13.53
N LYS A 91 13.12 17.78 13.61
CA LYS A 91 12.54 16.77 14.48
C LYS A 91 12.67 15.36 13.88
N TYR A 92 12.49 15.26 12.56
CA TYR A 92 12.48 14.01 11.82
C TYR A 92 13.52 14.06 10.68
N THR A 93 14.80 13.96 11.05
CA THR A 93 15.87 13.87 10.05
C THR A 93 15.77 12.56 9.26
N PRO A 94 16.35 12.48 8.03
CA PRO A 94 16.37 11.23 7.26
C PRO A 94 16.92 10.03 8.05
N ASP A 95 17.99 10.23 8.85
CA ASP A 95 18.57 9.16 9.67
C ASP A 95 17.60 8.69 10.77
N GLN A 96 16.92 9.63 11.45
CA GLN A 96 15.90 9.28 12.43
C GLN A 96 14.71 8.55 11.82
N LEU A 97 14.23 8.98 10.64
CA LEU A 97 13.16 8.31 9.93
C LEU A 97 13.57 6.90 9.48
N ASN A 98 14.84 6.74 9.06
CA ASN A 98 15.39 5.44 8.69
C ASN A 98 15.30 4.41 9.82
N ASP A 99 15.38 4.85 11.07
CA ASP A 99 15.27 3.99 12.25
C ASP A 99 13.81 3.88 12.75
N LEU A 100 13.07 5.00 12.78
CA LEU A 100 11.74 5.07 13.38
C LEU A 100 10.68 4.36 12.53
N ARG A 101 10.60 4.65 11.23
CA ARG A 101 9.52 4.14 10.39
C ARG A 101 9.47 2.62 10.28
N PRO A 102 10.59 1.89 10.15
CA PRO A 102 10.57 0.43 10.26
C PRO A 102 10.05 -0.09 11.62
N GLN A 103 10.32 0.63 12.71
CA GLN A 103 9.81 0.25 14.03
C GLN A 103 8.30 0.49 14.15
N GLU A 104 7.79 1.55 13.54
CA GLU A 104 6.34 1.81 13.44
C GLU A 104 5.64 0.70 12.66
N THR A 105 6.22 0.23 11.53
CA THR A 105 5.74 -0.96 10.82
C THR A 105 5.67 -2.18 11.75
N LEU A 106 6.75 -2.49 12.49
CA LEU A 106 6.76 -3.65 13.38
C LEU A 106 5.73 -3.53 14.51
N ALA A 107 5.54 -2.33 15.06
CA ALA A 107 4.50 -2.05 16.06
C ALA A 107 3.09 -2.23 15.46
N ALA A 108 2.87 -1.78 14.23
CA ALA A 108 1.61 -1.96 13.52
C ALA A 108 1.30 -3.45 13.24
N LEU A 109 2.28 -4.23 12.75
CA LEU A 109 2.12 -5.68 12.54
C LEU A 109 1.83 -6.42 13.85
N ASN A 110 2.45 -6.00 14.95
CA ASN A 110 2.14 -6.55 16.28
C ASN A 110 0.72 -6.20 16.72
N THR A 111 0.27 -4.97 16.48
CA THR A 111 -1.10 -4.52 16.78
C THR A 111 -2.15 -5.29 15.98
N LEU A 112 -1.88 -5.61 14.72
CA LEU A 112 -2.72 -6.50 13.91
C LEU A 112 -2.75 -7.95 14.44
N GLY A 113 -1.78 -8.35 15.27
CA GLY A 113 -1.64 -9.71 15.78
C GLY A 113 -1.04 -10.68 14.77
N ILE A 114 -0.26 -10.19 13.81
CA ILE A 114 0.28 -11.00 12.71
C ILE A 114 1.81 -11.17 12.74
N SER A 115 2.50 -10.57 13.70
CA SER A 115 3.98 -10.58 13.77
C SER A 115 4.60 -11.99 13.77
N ALA A 116 3.92 -12.98 14.37
CA ALA A 116 4.40 -14.38 14.38
C ALA A 116 4.25 -15.08 13.03
N PHE A 117 3.49 -14.51 12.10
CA PHE A 117 3.16 -15.07 10.78
C PHE A 117 3.71 -14.21 9.64
N SER A 118 4.46 -13.16 9.97
CA SER A 118 5.01 -12.22 9.01
C SER A 118 6.50 -12.01 9.20
N GLU A 119 7.18 -11.79 8.10
CA GLU A 119 8.61 -11.42 8.03
C GLU A 119 8.73 -10.09 7.29
N ARG A 120 9.52 -9.15 7.80
CA ARG A 120 9.85 -7.89 7.12
C ARG A 120 11.27 -7.95 6.54
N ILE A 121 11.37 -7.79 5.23
CA ILE A 121 12.63 -7.72 4.49
C ILE A 121 12.78 -6.31 3.93
N GLY A 122 13.79 -5.57 4.37
CA GLY A 122 14.08 -4.21 3.89
C GLY A 122 15.05 -4.21 2.72
N LEU A 123 14.69 -3.50 1.64
CA LEU A 123 15.58 -3.28 0.49
C LEU A 123 16.37 -1.98 0.61
N ASN A 124 15.86 -1.01 1.36
CA ASN A 124 16.47 0.30 1.62
C ASN A 124 16.82 1.08 0.36
N LEU A 125 15.95 1.04 -0.66
CA LEU A 125 16.08 1.92 -1.81
C LEU A 125 15.84 3.38 -1.41
N MET A 126 16.39 4.29 -2.17
CA MET A 126 16.25 5.73 -1.90
C MET A 126 14.81 6.17 -2.12
N ASP A 127 14.18 6.64 -1.04
CA ASP A 127 12.84 7.21 -1.03
C ASP A 127 12.73 8.43 -1.97
N GLY A 128 11.62 8.56 -2.68
CA GLY A 128 11.40 9.58 -3.71
C GLY A 128 12.11 9.32 -5.04
N GLN A 129 12.95 8.27 -5.13
CA GLN A 129 13.75 7.95 -6.32
C GLN A 129 13.68 6.47 -6.72
N ILE A 130 12.65 5.74 -6.30
CA ILE A 130 12.51 4.30 -6.63
C ILE A 130 12.45 4.08 -8.15
N HIS A 131 11.89 5.03 -8.89
CA HIS A 131 11.82 4.98 -10.36
C HIS A 131 13.19 4.90 -11.05
N LEU A 132 14.28 5.36 -10.40
CA LEU A 132 15.65 5.25 -10.88
C LEU A 132 16.33 3.93 -10.43
N GLN A 133 15.67 3.14 -9.60
CA GLN A 133 16.22 1.95 -8.95
C GLN A 133 15.38 0.69 -9.24
N THR A 134 14.59 0.72 -10.31
CA THR A 134 13.70 -0.41 -10.69
C THR A 134 14.46 -1.69 -11.01
N ASP A 135 15.68 -1.60 -11.54
CA ASP A 135 16.52 -2.78 -11.79
C ASP A 135 16.96 -3.44 -10.47
N GLN A 136 17.30 -2.64 -9.45
CA GLN A 136 17.63 -3.15 -8.12
C GLN A 136 16.41 -3.82 -7.46
N LEU A 137 15.24 -3.20 -7.58
CA LEU A 137 13.99 -3.79 -7.12
C LEU A 137 13.70 -5.13 -7.81
N ASN A 138 13.85 -5.19 -9.14
CA ASN A 138 13.61 -6.40 -9.92
C ASN A 138 14.61 -7.51 -9.57
N GLN A 139 15.88 -7.16 -9.34
CA GLN A 139 16.90 -8.11 -8.88
C GLN A 139 16.55 -8.67 -7.50
N ALA A 140 16.15 -7.83 -6.55
CA ALA A 140 15.79 -8.24 -5.21
C ALA A 140 14.51 -9.10 -5.20
N LEU A 141 13.51 -8.78 -6.01
CA LEU A 141 12.33 -9.63 -6.21
C LEU A 141 12.73 -11.02 -6.72
N SER A 142 13.70 -11.09 -7.63
CA SER A 142 14.20 -12.36 -8.17
C SER A 142 14.88 -13.25 -7.13
N GLN A 143 15.39 -12.67 -6.05
CA GLN A 143 16.02 -13.40 -4.94
C GLN A 143 15.01 -13.86 -3.89
N ILE A 144 13.92 -13.12 -3.70
CA ILE A 144 12.96 -13.31 -2.61
C ILE A 144 11.72 -14.06 -3.05
N VAL A 145 11.18 -13.75 -4.23
CA VAL A 145 9.93 -14.31 -4.72
C VAL A 145 10.13 -15.76 -5.18
N GLN A 146 9.25 -16.63 -4.71
CA GLN A 146 9.25 -18.07 -5.02
C GLN A 146 8.16 -18.40 -6.05
N PRO A 147 8.29 -19.55 -6.75
CA PRO A 147 7.19 -20.06 -7.57
C PRO A 147 5.91 -20.23 -6.74
N GLN A 148 4.77 -19.82 -7.28
CA GLN A 148 3.44 -19.86 -6.65
C GLN A 148 3.19 -18.83 -5.53
N ASP A 149 4.12 -17.92 -5.24
CA ASP A 149 3.82 -16.76 -4.41
C ASP A 149 2.70 -15.92 -5.02
N ILE A 150 1.96 -15.24 -4.15
CA ILE A 150 1.01 -14.20 -4.54
C ILE A 150 1.65 -12.86 -4.17
N LEU A 151 1.70 -11.95 -5.13
CA LEU A 151 2.25 -10.62 -4.92
C LEU A 151 1.11 -9.63 -4.67
N ILE A 152 1.31 -8.74 -3.70
CA ILE A 152 0.44 -7.57 -3.47
C ILE A 152 1.35 -6.35 -3.50
N CYS A 153 0.99 -5.32 -4.24
CA CYS A 153 1.76 -4.08 -4.33
C CYS A 153 0.84 -2.86 -4.52
N SER A 154 1.43 -1.66 -4.48
CA SER A 154 0.73 -0.43 -4.81
C SER A 154 0.23 -0.42 -6.25
N TYR A 155 -0.82 0.36 -6.52
CA TYR A 155 -1.38 0.47 -7.85
C TYR A 155 -0.42 1.19 -8.82
N ALA A 156 -0.30 0.65 -10.04
CA ALA A 156 0.62 1.18 -11.06
C ALA A 156 0.28 2.59 -11.58
N LEU A 157 -0.89 3.14 -11.20
CA LEU A 157 -1.34 4.50 -11.48
C LEU A 157 -1.84 5.19 -10.20
N ASP A 158 -1.20 4.95 -9.06
CA ASP A 158 -1.66 5.42 -7.75
C ASP A 158 -1.51 6.93 -7.53
N GLY A 159 -0.72 7.62 -8.34
CA GLY A 159 -0.49 9.08 -8.24
C GLY A 159 0.76 9.47 -7.46
N HIS A 160 1.35 8.57 -6.68
CA HIS A 160 2.66 8.76 -6.06
C HIS A 160 3.75 8.13 -6.95
N PRO A 161 4.84 8.84 -7.29
CA PRO A 161 5.88 8.32 -8.21
C PRO A 161 6.48 6.98 -7.78
N ASP A 162 6.78 6.81 -6.50
CA ASP A 162 7.36 5.58 -5.96
C ASP A 162 6.35 4.42 -5.99
N HIS A 163 5.05 4.69 -5.70
CA HIS A 163 3.99 3.68 -5.81
C HIS A 163 3.85 3.18 -7.24
N GLU A 164 3.87 4.10 -8.21
CA GLU A 164 3.78 3.74 -9.62
C GLU A 164 5.01 2.96 -10.09
N ALA A 165 6.21 3.34 -9.63
CA ALA A 165 7.43 2.62 -9.95
C ALA A 165 7.40 1.19 -9.40
N VAL A 166 7.03 1.02 -8.13
CA VAL A 166 6.86 -0.29 -7.51
C VAL A 166 5.77 -1.09 -8.20
N GLY A 167 4.58 -0.51 -8.38
CA GLY A 167 3.44 -1.19 -9.00
C GLY A 167 3.75 -1.72 -10.39
N LYS A 168 4.35 -0.89 -11.26
CA LYS A 168 4.75 -1.27 -12.62
C LYS A 168 5.83 -2.36 -12.63
N THR A 169 6.85 -2.24 -11.76
CA THR A 169 7.94 -3.21 -11.67
C THR A 169 7.45 -4.56 -11.19
N VAL A 170 6.63 -4.60 -10.13
CA VAL A 170 6.09 -5.84 -9.56
C VAL A 170 5.11 -6.50 -10.52
N GLN A 171 4.27 -5.74 -11.20
CA GLN A 171 3.35 -6.26 -12.23
C GLN A 171 4.13 -6.95 -13.35
N ALA A 172 5.10 -6.26 -13.95
CA ALA A 172 5.92 -6.83 -15.04
C ALA A 172 6.70 -8.06 -14.58
N PHE A 173 7.21 -8.05 -13.35
CA PHE A 173 7.89 -9.21 -12.74
C PHE A 173 6.94 -10.41 -12.59
N ALA A 174 5.72 -10.19 -12.12
CA ALA A 174 4.72 -11.22 -11.92
C ALA A 174 4.24 -11.81 -13.27
N GLU A 175 3.97 -10.96 -14.25
CA GLU A 175 3.57 -11.37 -15.61
C GLU A 175 4.63 -12.27 -16.24
N ALA A 176 5.91 -11.89 -16.17
CA ALA A 176 7.01 -12.68 -16.73
C ALA A 176 7.16 -14.07 -16.06
N ARG A 177 6.59 -14.28 -14.88
CA ARG A 177 6.66 -15.52 -14.10
C ARG A 177 5.32 -16.22 -13.93
N ASN A 178 4.27 -15.69 -14.54
CA ASN A 178 2.89 -16.19 -14.42
C ASN A 178 2.44 -16.31 -12.96
N LEU A 179 2.73 -15.27 -12.16
CA LEU A 179 2.32 -15.16 -10.76
C LEU A 179 1.07 -14.28 -10.65
N LEU A 180 0.23 -14.55 -9.67
CA LEU A 180 -0.88 -13.67 -9.32
C LEU A 180 -0.32 -12.39 -8.67
N CYS A 181 -0.64 -11.24 -9.25
CA CYS A 181 -0.33 -9.92 -8.73
C CYS A 181 -1.61 -9.13 -8.46
N LEU A 182 -1.72 -8.61 -7.26
CA LEU A 182 -2.81 -7.76 -6.81
C LEU A 182 -2.29 -6.36 -6.53
N HIS A 183 -3.03 -5.35 -6.97
CA HIS A 183 -2.74 -3.95 -6.68
C HIS A 183 -3.70 -3.42 -5.63
N VAL A 184 -3.16 -2.69 -4.64
CA VAL A 184 -3.94 -1.94 -3.65
C VAL A 184 -3.92 -0.46 -3.97
N LEU A 185 -5.02 0.22 -3.72
CA LEU A 185 -5.16 1.65 -3.90
C LEU A 185 -4.80 2.36 -2.59
N ILE A 186 -3.89 3.32 -2.65
CA ILE A 186 -3.55 4.21 -1.52
C ILE A 186 -3.94 5.65 -1.89
N TRP A 187 -3.19 6.29 -2.76
CA TRP A 187 -3.46 7.65 -3.21
C TRP A 187 -4.54 7.74 -4.29
N ALA A 188 -4.81 6.63 -4.99
CA ALA A 188 -5.92 6.58 -5.93
C ALA A 188 -7.27 6.85 -5.27
N TRP A 189 -7.46 6.51 -4.00
CA TRP A 189 -8.63 6.91 -3.22
C TRP A 189 -8.76 8.43 -3.06
N HIS A 190 -7.65 9.17 -3.17
CA HIS A 190 -7.61 10.61 -3.03
C HIS A 190 -7.98 11.33 -4.33
N TRP A 191 -7.29 10.99 -5.43
CA TRP A 191 -7.40 11.74 -6.68
C TRP A 191 -8.52 11.24 -7.60
N ALA A 192 -8.92 9.97 -7.50
CA ALA A 192 -9.98 9.41 -8.35
C ALA A 192 -11.36 9.71 -7.76
N GLU A 193 -12.36 9.73 -8.63
CA GLU A 193 -13.78 9.64 -8.26
C GLU A 193 -14.24 8.18 -8.32
N PRO A 194 -15.35 7.82 -7.64
CA PRO A 194 -15.92 6.49 -7.76
C PRO A 194 -16.20 6.13 -9.22
N PHE A 195 -15.68 4.97 -9.63
CA PHE A 195 -15.74 4.45 -11.00
C PHE A 195 -15.02 5.32 -12.04
N ASP A 196 -14.01 6.09 -11.64
CA ASP A 196 -13.12 6.82 -12.55
C ASP A 196 -12.60 5.88 -13.65
N THR A 197 -12.71 6.29 -14.92
CA THR A 197 -12.40 5.47 -16.08
C THR A 197 -10.90 5.16 -16.24
N ARG A 198 -10.03 5.88 -15.52
CA ARG A 198 -8.58 5.61 -15.47
C ARG A 198 -8.25 4.37 -14.65
N ILE A 199 -9.21 3.88 -13.84
CA ILE A 199 -9.09 2.65 -13.05
C ILE A 199 -10.01 1.58 -13.67
N ASN A 200 -9.47 0.43 -13.98
CA ASN A 200 -10.26 -0.68 -14.53
C ASN A 200 -11.05 -1.41 -13.43
N TRP A 201 -12.19 -0.85 -13.06
CA TRP A 201 -13.05 -1.37 -11.99
C TRP A 201 -13.63 -2.77 -12.28
N SER A 202 -13.67 -3.20 -13.55
CA SER A 202 -14.07 -4.58 -13.89
C SER A 202 -13.08 -5.63 -13.38
N LYS A 203 -11.85 -5.22 -13.07
CA LYS A 203 -10.78 -6.03 -12.51
C LYS A 203 -10.64 -5.85 -10.98
N ALA A 204 -11.55 -5.09 -10.36
CA ALA A 204 -11.54 -4.85 -8.93
C ALA A 204 -12.35 -5.91 -8.18
N LYS A 205 -11.83 -6.36 -7.05
CA LYS A 205 -12.52 -7.24 -6.10
C LYS A 205 -12.39 -6.63 -4.70
N ALA A 206 -13.47 -6.69 -3.92
CA ALA A 206 -13.51 -6.17 -2.56
C ALA A 206 -13.36 -7.29 -1.54
N TYR A 207 -12.55 -7.04 -0.51
CA TYR A 207 -12.53 -7.80 0.73
C TYR A 207 -13.23 -6.97 1.82
N ALA A 208 -14.39 -7.42 2.29
CA ALA A 208 -15.13 -6.77 3.38
C ALA A 208 -14.49 -7.14 4.72
N LEU A 209 -14.14 -6.13 5.51
CA LEU A 209 -13.57 -6.31 6.84
C LEU A 209 -14.68 -6.63 7.86
N THR A 210 -14.39 -7.54 8.77
CA THR A 210 -15.19 -7.65 9.99
C THR A 210 -14.94 -6.43 10.89
N GLU A 211 -15.86 -6.15 11.81
CA GLU A 211 -15.70 -5.05 12.76
C GLU A 211 -14.38 -5.15 13.55
N ASN A 212 -14.04 -6.37 14.00
CA ASN A 212 -12.78 -6.60 14.73
C ASN A 212 -11.53 -6.34 13.87
N GLN A 213 -11.55 -6.75 12.60
CA GLN A 213 -10.45 -6.48 11.67
C GLN A 213 -10.28 -4.98 11.42
N LEU A 214 -11.39 -4.26 11.27
CA LEU A 214 -11.37 -2.81 11.08
C LEU A 214 -10.83 -2.08 12.33
N ILE A 215 -11.29 -2.47 13.52
CA ILE A 215 -10.78 -1.92 14.80
C ILE A 215 -9.27 -2.13 14.91
N LYS A 216 -8.79 -3.34 14.67
CA LYS A 216 -7.36 -3.64 14.73
C LYS A 216 -6.56 -2.90 13.65
N LYS A 217 -7.09 -2.79 12.42
CA LYS A 217 -6.47 -2.00 11.34
C LYS A 217 -6.34 -0.53 11.76
N HIS A 218 -7.41 0.05 12.32
CA HIS A 218 -7.36 1.41 12.85
C HIS A 218 -6.26 1.57 13.90
N GLN A 219 -6.21 0.68 14.90
CA GLN A 219 -5.20 0.71 15.95
C GLN A 219 -3.77 0.54 15.41
N ALA A 220 -3.61 -0.28 14.36
CA ALA A 220 -2.32 -0.48 13.68
C ALA A 220 -1.88 0.78 12.90
N VAL A 221 -2.80 1.42 12.19
CA VAL A 221 -2.53 2.68 11.50
C VAL A 221 -2.05 3.75 12.47
N MET A 222 -2.61 3.81 13.69
CA MET A 222 -2.20 4.76 14.73
C MET A 222 -0.77 4.53 15.28
N GLN A 223 -0.07 3.48 14.86
CA GLN A 223 1.35 3.28 15.20
C GLN A 223 2.29 4.13 14.34
N PHE A 224 1.86 4.58 13.17
CA PHE A 224 2.67 5.40 12.26
C PHE A 224 2.68 6.88 12.67
N LYS A 225 3.17 7.15 13.87
CA LYS A 225 3.16 8.48 14.50
C LYS A 225 3.87 9.53 13.66
N THR A 226 5.00 9.16 13.05
CA THR A 226 5.73 10.07 12.16
C THR A 226 4.88 10.55 11.00
N GLN A 227 3.89 9.80 10.56
CA GLN A 227 3.03 10.15 9.43
C GLN A 227 1.73 10.84 9.85
N LEU A 228 1.31 10.66 11.10
CA LEU A 228 0.04 11.14 11.64
C LEU A 228 0.16 12.42 12.48
N GLU A 229 1.36 12.72 12.96
CA GLU A 229 1.61 13.92 13.76
C GLU A 229 2.11 15.08 12.89
N ALA A 230 1.71 16.29 13.24
CA ALA A 230 2.26 17.48 12.61
C ALA A 230 3.75 17.65 12.96
N ASP A 231 4.52 18.17 12.03
CA ASP A 231 5.92 18.53 12.30
C ASP A 231 6.03 19.99 12.75
N GLU A 232 6.07 20.18 14.06
CA GLU A 232 6.18 21.51 14.66
C GLU A 232 7.48 22.24 14.26
N SER A 233 8.52 21.52 13.85
CA SER A 233 9.81 22.11 13.48
C SER A 233 9.77 22.82 12.14
N THR A 234 8.84 22.42 11.27
CA THR A 234 8.64 23.03 9.95
C THR A 234 7.30 23.76 9.83
N GLY A 235 6.38 23.51 10.77
CA GLY A 235 4.99 23.98 10.69
C GLY A 235 4.15 23.20 9.69
N ASN A 236 4.64 22.09 9.17
CA ASN A 236 3.88 21.25 8.23
C ASN A 236 2.84 20.40 9.00
N SER A 237 1.68 20.24 8.36
CA SER A 237 0.67 19.27 8.80
C SER A 237 1.18 17.84 8.69
N ALA A 238 0.46 16.90 9.32
CA ALA A 238 0.70 15.48 9.16
C ALA A 238 0.78 15.07 7.67
N VAL A 239 1.63 14.12 7.34
CA VAL A 239 1.78 13.56 5.97
C VAL A 239 0.47 12.89 5.55
N LEU A 240 -0.11 12.10 6.46
CA LEU A 240 -1.43 11.49 6.26
C LEU A 240 -2.49 12.34 6.98
N SER A 241 -3.26 13.10 6.21
CA SER A 241 -4.38 13.88 6.74
C SER A 241 -5.51 12.97 7.27
N SER A 242 -6.37 13.52 8.11
CA SER A 242 -7.56 12.79 8.60
C SER A 242 -8.46 12.33 7.45
N SER A 243 -8.59 13.13 6.39
CA SER A 243 -9.35 12.76 5.19
C SER A 243 -8.67 11.62 4.38
N ALA A 244 -7.35 11.56 4.35
CA ALA A 244 -6.64 10.41 3.75
C ALA A 244 -6.88 9.15 4.58
N ILE A 245 -6.76 9.23 5.89
CA ILE A 245 -6.96 8.11 6.80
C ILE A 245 -8.40 7.58 6.74
N SER A 246 -9.41 8.43 6.68
CA SER A 246 -10.81 7.97 6.61
C SER A 246 -11.05 7.06 5.40
N ARG A 247 -10.48 7.42 4.23
CA ARG A 247 -10.58 6.61 3.01
C ARG A 247 -9.89 5.24 3.13
N LEU A 248 -8.76 5.19 3.83
CA LEU A 248 -7.97 3.97 4.01
C LEU A 248 -8.52 3.06 5.12
N LEU A 249 -9.43 3.60 5.95
CA LEU A 249 -10.15 2.87 7.00
C LEU A 249 -11.61 2.55 6.64
N MET A 250 -11.94 2.56 5.34
CA MET A 250 -13.25 2.07 4.89
C MET A 250 -13.45 0.59 5.28
N PRO A 251 -14.71 0.12 5.41
CA PRO A 251 -15.00 -1.25 5.88
C PRO A 251 -14.70 -2.33 4.83
N TYR A 252 -13.90 -2.02 3.85
CA TYR A 252 -13.43 -2.93 2.80
C TYR A 252 -12.08 -2.47 2.26
N GLU A 253 -11.33 -3.42 1.74
CA GLU A 253 -10.13 -3.21 0.96
C GLU A 253 -10.35 -3.69 -0.47
N VAL A 254 -9.79 -2.96 -1.45
CA VAL A 254 -10.02 -3.25 -2.87
C VAL A 254 -8.72 -3.67 -3.52
N TYR A 255 -8.80 -4.74 -4.28
CA TYR A 255 -7.70 -5.36 -5.00
C TYR A 255 -8.00 -5.38 -6.49
N LEU A 256 -7.08 -4.87 -7.31
CA LEU A 256 -7.16 -4.95 -8.77
C LEU A 256 -6.15 -5.99 -9.27
N SER A 257 -6.53 -6.77 -10.29
CA SER A 257 -5.60 -7.69 -10.95
C SER A 257 -6.05 -8.00 -12.35
N ASP A 258 -5.15 -7.91 -13.30
CA ASP A 258 -5.40 -8.37 -14.66
C ASP A 258 -5.47 -9.91 -14.76
N SER A 259 -4.89 -10.60 -13.80
CA SER A 259 -4.85 -12.07 -13.72
C SER A 259 -6.13 -12.73 -13.20
N PHE A 260 -7.10 -11.98 -12.65
CA PHE A 260 -8.37 -12.56 -12.15
C PHE A 260 -9.19 -13.32 -13.22
N SER A 261 -8.99 -13.01 -14.50
CA SER A 261 -9.64 -13.70 -15.61
C SER A 261 -9.02 -15.06 -15.99
N CYS A 262 -7.83 -15.37 -15.43
CA CYS A 262 -7.09 -16.60 -15.76
C CYS A 262 -7.19 -17.68 -14.66
N VAL A 263 -7.88 -17.39 -13.56
CA VAL A 263 -7.99 -18.28 -12.38
C VAL A 263 -9.44 -18.74 -12.24
N PHE A 264 -9.89 -19.56 -13.19
CA PHE A 264 -11.12 -20.35 -13.11
C PHE A 264 -10.85 -21.79 -13.52
#